data_641c3539a10ace1b7f7cb2447fc7f23c
#
_entry.id   641c3539a10ace1b7f7cb2447fc7f23c
#
_cell.length_a   1.000
_cell.length_b   1.000
_cell.length_c   1.000
_cell.angle_alpha   90.00
_cell.angle_beta   90.00
_cell.angle_gamma   90.00
#
_symmetry.space_group_name_H-M   'P 1'
#
loop_
_entity.id
_entity.type
_entity.pdbx_description
1 polymer ?
#
loop_
_entity_poly.entity_id
_entity_poly.type
_entity_poly.pdbx_seq_one_letter_code
_entity_poly.pdbx_strand_id
1 'polypeptide(L)'
;GLAATRSTFPNPGNHMILPEIISKEPLGPATRQGDDQWADIVRWVYNATVTAEELGVTSSNVDSMKGSNNPEILRLLGVEGSQGEELGLSKDWAYQVIKQIGNYSEIFERNIGTNTPIGLARGLNALWTQGGLQYSPPFR
;
A
#
# COMPACT_ATOMS: atom_id res chain seq x y z
N GLY A 1 14.44 2.12 9.57
CA GLY A 1 15.30 1.05 10.07
C GLY A 1 16.68 1.03 9.41
N LEU A 2 17.41 -0.08 9.53
CA LEU A 2 18.85 -0.21 9.14
C LEU A 2 19.18 0.27 7.73
N ALA A 3 18.34 0.00 6.72
CA ALA A 3 18.59 0.44 5.34
C ALA A 3 18.59 1.96 5.20
N ALA A 4 17.64 2.64 5.85
CA ALA A 4 17.60 4.10 5.86
C ALA A 4 18.81 4.69 6.61
N THR A 5 19.22 4.08 7.74
CA THR A 5 20.43 4.50 8.44
C THR A 5 21.67 4.31 7.58
N ARG A 6 21.80 3.15 6.90
CA ARG A 6 22.93 2.89 6.01
C ARG A 6 23.02 3.96 4.90
N SER A 7 21.90 4.39 4.32
CA SER A 7 21.89 5.37 3.23
C SER A 7 22.40 6.76 3.65
N THR A 8 22.49 7.05 4.95
CA THR A 8 23.04 8.31 5.49
C THR A 8 24.55 8.27 5.75
N PHE A 9 25.20 7.12 5.63
CA PHE A 9 26.65 7.02 5.84
C PHE A 9 27.44 7.65 4.68
N PRO A 10 28.64 8.17 4.94
CA PRO A 10 29.47 8.77 3.88
C PRO A 10 29.77 7.85 2.70
N ASN A 11 29.90 6.55 2.95
CA ASN A 11 30.14 5.51 1.96
C ASN A 11 29.21 4.30 2.17
N PRO A 12 27.93 4.40 1.81
CA PRO A 12 26.92 3.36 2.10
C PRO A 12 27.30 1.99 1.51
N GLY A 13 28.00 1.98 0.35
CA GLY A 13 28.46 0.76 -0.33
C GLY A 13 29.50 -0.06 0.45
N ASN A 14 30.18 0.54 1.43
CA ASN A 14 31.15 -0.16 2.29
C ASN A 14 30.46 -0.92 3.45
N HIS A 15 29.13 -0.83 3.56
CA HIS A 15 28.34 -1.45 4.62
C HIS A 15 27.33 -2.43 4.05
N MET A 16 27.23 -3.60 4.64
CA MET A 16 26.28 -4.64 4.25
C MET A 16 25.27 -4.87 5.39
N ILE A 17 24.00 -4.97 5.04
CA ILE A 17 22.97 -5.49 5.94
C ILE A 17 22.94 -7.00 5.72
N LEU A 18 23.15 -7.75 6.81
CA LEU A 18 23.13 -9.21 6.76
C LEU A 18 21.70 -9.71 6.50
N PRO A 19 21.53 -10.85 5.83
CA PRO A 19 20.22 -11.41 5.50
C PRO A 19 19.46 -11.97 6.71
N GLU A 20 20.17 -12.24 7.82
CA GLU A 20 19.58 -12.79 9.03
C GLU A 20 18.68 -11.77 9.72
N ILE A 21 17.43 -12.16 9.96
CA ILE A 21 16.43 -11.34 10.68
C ILE A 21 16.52 -11.66 12.17
N ILE A 22 17.10 -10.76 12.95
CA ILE A 22 17.24 -10.90 14.41
C ILE A 22 16.17 -10.17 15.20
N SER A 23 15.40 -9.28 14.57
CA SER A 23 14.29 -8.55 15.20
C SER A 23 13.20 -8.23 14.16
N LYS A 24 12.01 -7.89 14.65
CA LYS A 24 10.88 -7.47 13.82
C LYS A 24 10.47 -6.05 14.21
N GLU A 25 10.24 -5.23 13.21
CA GLU A 25 9.73 -3.86 13.38
C GLU A 25 8.46 -3.69 12.53
N PRO A 26 7.29 -4.15 13.01
CA PRO A 26 6.02 -3.99 12.28
C PRO A 26 5.57 -2.53 12.39
N LEU A 27 6.04 -1.70 11.48
CA LEU A 27 5.65 -0.29 11.40
C LEU A 27 4.27 -0.16 10.76
N GLY A 28 3.48 0.75 11.28
CA GLY A 28 2.15 1.07 10.76
C GLY A 28 1.73 2.48 11.13
N PRO A 29 0.69 3.02 10.48
CA PRO A 29 0.13 4.31 10.88
C PRO A 29 -0.47 4.21 12.28
N ALA A 30 -0.36 5.29 13.04
CA ALA A 30 -0.97 5.41 14.37
C ALA A 30 -2.11 6.44 14.33
N THR A 31 -3.22 6.14 14.97
CA THR A 31 -4.35 7.02 15.15
C THR A 31 -4.60 7.28 16.63
N ARG A 32 -5.32 8.37 16.96
CA ARG A 32 -5.71 8.66 18.34
C ARG A 32 -6.62 7.56 18.87
N GLN A 33 -6.39 7.11 20.08
CA GLN A 33 -7.28 6.15 20.74
C GLN A 33 -8.68 6.77 20.95
N GLY A 34 -9.73 6.00 20.63
CA GLY A 34 -11.12 6.43 20.72
C GLY A 34 -11.61 7.21 19.49
N ASP A 35 -10.79 7.35 18.46
CA ASP A 35 -11.20 7.88 17.15
C ASP A 35 -11.34 6.72 16.17
N ASP A 36 -12.37 5.92 16.37
CA ASP A 36 -12.57 4.66 15.64
C ASP A 36 -12.88 4.91 14.16
N GLN A 37 -13.64 5.97 13.86
CA GLN A 37 -13.96 6.33 12.48
C GLN A 37 -12.69 6.69 11.70
N TRP A 38 -11.81 7.52 12.28
CA TRP A 38 -10.54 7.86 11.64
C TRP A 38 -9.61 6.63 11.52
N ALA A 39 -9.60 5.77 12.52
CA ALA A 39 -8.84 4.52 12.49
C ALA A 39 -9.31 3.60 11.36
N ASP A 40 -10.62 3.50 11.14
CA ASP A 40 -11.20 2.73 10.03
C ASP A 40 -10.85 3.34 8.67
N ILE A 41 -10.94 4.66 8.51
CA ILE A 41 -10.51 5.34 7.28
C ILE A 41 -9.05 5.02 6.97
N VAL A 42 -8.15 5.20 7.94
CA VAL A 42 -6.70 4.94 7.75
C VAL A 42 -6.46 3.48 7.37
N ARG A 43 -7.12 2.54 8.03
CA ARG A 43 -7.05 1.10 7.75
C ARG A 43 -7.51 0.79 6.33
N TRP A 44 -8.66 1.31 5.92
CA TRP A 44 -9.23 1.02 4.61
C TRP A 44 -8.47 1.73 3.47
N VAL A 45 -7.91 2.91 3.71
CA VAL A 45 -6.99 3.55 2.74
C VAL A 45 -5.78 2.65 2.47
N TYR A 46 -5.18 2.09 3.52
CA TYR A 46 -4.10 1.11 3.36
C TYR A 46 -4.57 -0.13 2.60
N ASN A 47 -5.68 -0.74 3.01
CA ASN A 47 -6.24 -1.93 2.36
C ASN A 47 -6.55 -1.66 0.88
N ALA A 48 -7.07 -0.49 0.52
CA ALA A 48 -7.34 -0.11 -0.86
C ALA A 48 -6.07 -0.12 -1.73
N THR A 49 -4.94 0.37 -1.20
CA THR A 49 -3.68 0.36 -1.94
C THR A 49 -3.14 -1.05 -2.14
N VAL A 50 -3.28 -1.94 -1.16
CA VAL A 50 -2.87 -3.36 -1.26
C VAL A 50 -3.79 -4.11 -2.23
N THR A 51 -5.11 -3.94 -2.12
CA THR A 51 -6.08 -4.54 -3.05
C THR A 51 -5.86 -4.06 -4.49
N ALA A 52 -5.57 -2.77 -4.68
CA ALA A 52 -5.26 -2.22 -5.99
C ALA A 52 -4.03 -2.90 -6.62
N GLU A 53 -2.99 -3.15 -5.85
CA GLU A 53 -1.83 -3.90 -6.32
C GLU A 53 -2.21 -5.34 -6.71
N GLU A 54 -2.97 -6.03 -5.86
CA GLU A 54 -3.43 -7.40 -6.10
C GLU A 54 -4.27 -7.54 -7.38
N LEU A 55 -5.10 -6.53 -7.66
CA LEU A 55 -5.96 -6.48 -8.86
C LEU A 55 -5.27 -5.84 -10.07
N GLY A 56 -4.00 -5.45 -9.98
CA GLY A 56 -3.25 -4.80 -11.04
C GLY A 56 -3.75 -3.39 -11.40
N VAL A 57 -4.42 -2.71 -10.46
CA VAL A 57 -4.86 -1.32 -10.61
C VAL A 57 -3.73 -0.40 -10.17
N THR A 58 -3.37 0.55 -11.03
CA THR A 58 -2.27 1.51 -10.82
C THR A 58 -2.74 2.94 -10.99
N SER A 59 -1.93 3.91 -10.58
CA SER A 59 -2.21 5.33 -10.83
C SER A 59 -2.38 5.66 -12.32
N SER A 60 -1.71 4.92 -13.19
CA SER A 60 -1.74 5.14 -14.65
C SER A 60 -2.93 4.52 -15.34
N ASN A 61 -3.50 3.42 -14.82
CA ASN A 61 -4.60 2.70 -15.48
C ASN A 61 -5.96 2.82 -14.78
N VAL A 62 -6.01 3.41 -13.57
CA VAL A 62 -7.21 3.47 -12.73
C VAL A 62 -8.44 4.06 -13.44
N ASP A 63 -8.24 5.01 -14.35
CA ASP A 63 -9.34 5.61 -15.13
C ASP A 63 -10.02 4.57 -16.04
N SER A 64 -9.22 3.81 -16.77
CA SER A 64 -9.72 2.77 -17.67
C SER A 64 -10.31 1.58 -16.92
N MET A 65 -9.80 1.29 -15.71
CA MET A 65 -10.28 0.20 -14.86
C MET A 65 -11.70 0.40 -14.33
N LYS A 66 -12.26 1.62 -14.37
CA LYS A 66 -13.68 1.86 -14.08
C LYS A 66 -14.63 1.16 -15.07
N GLY A 67 -14.15 0.80 -16.25
CA GLY A 67 -14.88 0.02 -17.26
C GLY A 67 -14.55 -1.48 -17.22
N SER A 68 -13.94 -1.98 -16.17
CA SER A 68 -13.57 -3.39 -16.03
C SER A 68 -14.80 -4.31 -15.94
N ASN A 69 -14.65 -5.55 -16.40
CA ASN A 69 -15.65 -6.60 -16.18
C ASN A 69 -15.43 -7.35 -14.85
N ASN A 70 -14.39 -7.00 -14.08
CA ASN A 70 -14.13 -7.59 -12.78
C ASN A 70 -14.91 -6.84 -11.69
N PRO A 71 -15.90 -7.49 -11.02
CA PRO A 71 -16.72 -6.84 -10.01
C PRO A 71 -15.94 -6.37 -8.77
N GLU A 72 -14.78 -6.99 -8.47
CA GLU A 72 -13.92 -6.56 -7.36
C GLU A 72 -13.28 -5.20 -7.67
N ILE A 73 -12.85 -4.98 -8.92
CA ILE A 73 -12.33 -3.68 -9.36
C ILE A 73 -13.43 -2.62 -9.33
N LEU A 74 -14.65 -2.95 -9.80
CA LEU A 74 -15.77 -2.02 -9.79
C LEU A 74 -16.14 -1.59 -8.36
N ARG A 75 -16.13 -2.51 -7.41
CA ARG A 75 -16.35 -2.21 -5.99
C ARG A 75 -15.21 -1.37 -5.40
N LEU A 76 -13.96 -1.75 -5.64
CA LEU A 76 -12.78 -0.99 -5.18
C LEU A 76 -12.84 0.46 -5.66
N LEU A 77 -13.19 0.69 -6.93
CA LEU A 77 -13.20 2.02 -7.53
C LEU A 77 -14.49 2.81 -7.28
N GLY A 78 -15.43 2.26 -6.51
CA GLY A 78 -16.70 2.89 -6.20
C GLY A 78 -17.64 3.03 -7.38
N VAL A 79 -17.48 2.25 -8.43
CA VAL A 79 -18.47 2.13 -9.52
C VAL A 79 -19.69 1.38 -9.01
N GLU A 80 -19.46 0.33 -8.20
CA GLU A 80 -20.47 -0.46 -7.51
C GLU A 80 -20.24 -0.40 -5.99
N GLY A 81 -21.29 -0.68 -5.21
CA GLY A 81 -21.22 -0.73 -3.74
C GLY A 81 -21.37 0.62 -3.05
N SER A 82 -21.29 0.62 -1.72
CA SER A 82 -21.51 1.76 -0.81
C SER A 82 -20.43 1.96 0.25
N GLN A 83 -19.28 1.30 0.14
CA GLN A 83 -18.24 1.30 1.18
C GLN A 83 -17.73 2.70 1.54
N GLY A 84 -17.72 3.64 0.59
CA GLY A 84 -17.35 5.03 0.87
C GLY A 84 -18.32 5.69 1.83
N GLU A 85 -19.63 5.53 1.60
CA GLU A 85 -20.67 6.10 2.42
C GLU A 85 -20.64 5.55 3.85
N GLU A 86 -20.35 4.26 4.02
CA GLU A 86 -20.20 3.61 5.33
C GLU A 86 -19.02 4.16 6.13
N LEU A 87 -17.94 4.59 5.44
CA LEU A 87 -16.81 5.29 6.03
C LEU A 87 -17.02 6.80 6.20
N GLY A 88 -18.15 7.35 5.75
CA GLY A 88 -18.38 8.79 5.73
C GLY A 88 -17.58 9.52 4.66
N LEU A 89 -17.16 8.82 3.60
CA LEU A 89 -16.37 9.34 2.49
C LEU A 89 -17.18 9.36 1.19
N SER A 90 -16.64 9.98 0.15
CA SER A 90 -17.23 9.90 -1.18
C SER A 90 -17.21 8.45 -1.71
N LYS A 91 -18.17 8.12 -2.58
CA LYS A 91 -18.26 6.77 -3.17
C LYS A 91 -16.97 6.33 -3.87
N ASP A 92 -16.24 7.27 -4.48
CA ASP A 92 -15.04 7.07 -5.27
C ASP A 92 -13.73 7.30 -4.47
N TRP A 93 -13.78 7.29 -3.14
CA TRP A 93 -12.63 7.61 -2.29
C TRP A 93 -11.38 6.76 -2.61
N ALA A 94 -11.52 5.45 -2.83
CA ALA A 94 -10.40 4.56 -3.13
C ALA A 94 -9.84 4.83 -4.54
N TYR A 95 -10.71 5.15 -5.52
CA TYR A 95 -10.24 5.64 -6.82
C TYR A 95 -9.39 6.90 -6.66
N GLN A 96 -9.83 7.88 -5.84
CA GLN A 96 -9.07 9.12 -5.60
C GLN A 96 -7.71 8.84 -4.97
N VAL A 97 -7.66 7.92 -4.00
CA VAL A 97 -6.41 7.47 -3.39
C VAL A 97 -5.47 6.91 -4.44
N ILE A 98 -5.93 5.91 -5.22
CA ILE A 98 -5.09 5.23 -6.22
C ILE A 98 -4.65 6.20 -7.32
N LYS A 99 -5.55 7.08 -7.76
CA LYS A 99 -5.25 8.07 -8.80
C LYS A 99 -4.12 9.02 -8.38
N GLN A 100 -4.12 9.46 -7.12
CA GLN A 100 -3.18 10.48 -6.62
C GLN A 100 -1.87 9.89 -6.15
N ILE A 101 -1.89 8.73 -5.49
CA ILE A 101 -0.69 8.18 -4.83
C ILE A 101 -0.27 6.80 -5.35
N GLY A 102 -1.11 6.14 -6.15
CA GLY A 102 -0.85 4.81 -6.69
C GLY A 102 -1.26 3.68 -5.75
N ASN A 103 -0.99 2.44 -6.18
CA ASN A 103 -1.14 1.25 -5.36
C ASN A 103 0.05 1.06 -4.40
N TYR A 104 0.01 0.04 -3.54
CA TYR A 104 1.05 -0.17 -2.54
C TYR A 104 2.44 -0.40 -3.16
N SER A 105 2.54 -1.12 -4.29
CA SER A 105 3.81 -1.30 -5.01
C SER A 105 4.38 0.04 -5.49
N GLU A 106 3.56 0.90 -6.10
CA GLU A 106 4.00 2.22 -6.57
C GLU A 106 4.49 3.09 -5.41
N ILE A 107 3.78 3.04 -4.26
CA ILE A 107 4.17 3.76 -3.05
C ILE A 107 5.52 3.23 -2.52
N PHE A 108 5.67 1.92 -2.41
CA PHE A 108 6.90 1.29 -1.92
C PHE A 108 8.09 1.63 -2.82
N GLU A 109 7.97 1.39 -4.12
CA GLU A 109 9.06 1.60 -5.08
C GLU A 109 9.50 3.07 -5.15
N ARG A 110 8.58 4.01 -5.09
CA ARG A 110 8.88 5.44 -5.11
C ARG A 110 9.63 5.92 -3.86
N ASN A 111 9.34 5.35 -2.69
CA ASN A 111 9.86 5.86 -1.42
C ASN A 111 11.10 5.10 -0.93
N ILE A 112 11.12 3.78 -1.05
CA ILE A 112 12.16 2.94 -0.45
C ILE A 112 12.63 1.80 -1.37
N GLY A 113 12.07 1.67 -2.56
CA GLY A 113 12.35 0.61 -3.51
C GLY A 113 13.77 0.61 -4.06
N THR A 114 14.06 -0.37 -4.92
CA THR A 114 15.40 -0.66 -5.42
C THR A 114 16.06 0.50 -6.18
N ASN A 115 15.27 1.39 -6.75
CA ASN A 115 15.76 2.56 -7.49
C ASN A 115 15.89 3.83 -6.62
N THR A 116 15.73 3.71 -5.30
CA THR A 116 15.93 4.81 -4.35
C THR A 116 17.28 4.69 -3.65
N PRO A 117 17.77 5.75 -2.97
CA PRO A 117 18.98 5.67 -2.16
C PRO A 117 18.92 4.62 -1.04
N ILE A 118 17.71 4.21 -0.60
CA ILE A 118 17.49 3.18 0.40
C ILE A 118 17.68 1.79 -0.21
N GLY A 119 17.20 1.57 -1.45
CA GLY A 119 17.50 0.39 -2.26
C GLY A 119 16.91 -0.93 -1.74
N LEU A 120 15.68 -0.92 -1.17
CA LEU A 120 15.07 -2.13 -0.64
C LEU A 120 14.30 -2.92 -1.70
N ALA A 121 14.54 -4.23 -1.75
CA ALA A 121 13.62 -5.16 -2.40
C ALA A 121 12.36 -5.34 -1.53
N ARG A 122 11.24 -5.72 -2.16
CA ARG A 122 9.94 -5.92 -1.50
C ARG A 122 10.03 -6.92 -0.34
N GLY A 123 10.66 -8.07 -0.54
CA GLY A 123 10.77 -9.11 0.49
C GLY A 123 9.42 -9.42 1.14
N LEU A 124 9.36 -9.38 2.48
CA LEU A 124 8.10 -9.58 3.22
C LEU A 124 7.05 -8.48 3.01
N ASN A 125 7.41 -7.35 2.41
CA ASN A 125 6.45 -6.31 2.01
C ASN A 125 5.78 -6.59 0.66
N ALA A 126 6.08 -7.72 0.00
CA ALA A 126 5.35 -8.17 -1.17
C ALA A 126 3.95 -8.69 -0.80
N LEU A 127 3.07 -8.83 -1.80
CA LEU A 127 1.74 -9.44 -1.62
C LEU A 127 1.86 -10.87 -1.10
N TRP A 128 0.86 -11.32 -0.37
CA TRP A 128 0.76 -12.70 0.12
C TRP A 128 0.81 -13.73 -1.02
N THR A 129 0.26 -13.40 -2.19
CA THR A 129 0.34 -14.20 -3.42
C THR A 129 1.76 -14.33 -3.99
N GLN A 130 2.67 -13.47 -3.55
CA GLN A 130 4.08 -13.42 -3.95
C GLN A 130 5.04 -13.86 -2.82
N GLY A 131 4.50 -14.46 -1.75
CA GLY A 131 5.28 -14.91 -0.60
C GLY A 131 5.57 -13.82 0.44
N GLY A 132 4.97 -12.66 0.33
CA GLY A 132 5.03 -11.58 1.32
C GLY A 132 3.93 -11.64 2.37
N LEU A 133 3.81 -10.58 3.15
CA LEU A 133 2.84 -10.45 4.24
C LEU A 133 1.71 -9.44 3.94
N GLN A 134 1.75 -8.76 2.79
CA GLN A 134 0.73 -7.78 2.45
C GLN A 134 -0.55 -8.51 2.01
N TYR A 135 -1.58 -8.37 2.84
CA TYR A 135 -2.89 -8.97 2.67
C TYR A 135 -3.97 -7.93 3.00
N SER A 136 -4.97 -7.85 2.16
CA SER A 136 -6.16 -7.02 2.37
C SER A 136 -7.41 -7.88 2.45
N PRO A 137 -8.35 -7.57 3.38
CA PRO A 137 -9.70 -8.11 3.30
C PRO A 137 -10.38 -7.72 1.99
N PRO A 138 -11.28 -8.56 1.45
CA PRO A 138 -11.99 -8.25 0.21
C PRO A 138 -12.94 -7.06 0.40
N PHE A 139 -13.03 -6.21 -0.61
CA PHE A 139 -14.06 -5.17 -0.73
C PHE A 139 -15.40 -5.85 -1.11
N ARG A 140 -16.35 -5.86 -0.18
CA ARG A 140 -17.68 -6.50 -0.37
C ARG A 140 -18.81 -5.54 -0.08
#